data_f82cc16aa92e52192c177c2b7f6650fa
#
_entry.id   f82cc16aa92e52192c177c2b7f6650fa
#
_cell.length_a   1.000
_cell.length_b   1.000
_cell.length_c   1.000
_cell.angle_alpha   90.00
_cell.angle_beta   90.00
_cell.angle_gamma   90.00
#
_symmetry.space_group_name_H-M   'P 1'
#
loop_
_entity.id
_entity.type
_entity.pdbx_description
1 polymer ?
#
loop_
_entity_poly.entity_id
_entity_poly.type
_entity_poly.pdbx_seq_one_letter_code
_entity_poly.pdbx_strand_id
1 'polypeptide(L)'
;MIQPSYLAIVTTPLIALAGSVFLALPAQANSLVNVTCEQKASVPTVIATLSNQNVSQVTSILSFLPQYFETSQAFKQCKNTANKLHTFYNQNRMNYLASDTIKGKPVVCAVERRGLSCDSYNSDVLFSLNQPISPGELLYNMLGEDFKGSKVPSSRTVSRIYTDLRPLWWPF
;
A
#
# COMPACT_ATOMS: atom_id res chain seq x y z
N MET A 1 53.98 -75.38 -27.69
CA MET A 1 53.88 -74.08 -28.36
C MET A 1 52.51 -73.54 -28.15
N ILE A 2 52.32 -72.67 -27.20
CA ILE A 2 51.03 -72.12 -26.78
C ILE A 2 51.05 -70.61 -27.08
N GLN A 3 50.17 -70.16 -27.97
CA GLN A 3 50.00 -68.74 -28.28
C GLN A 3 49.00 -68.14 -27.31
N PRO A 4 49.29 -66.97 -26.74
CA PRO A 4 48.30 -66.24 -25.96
C PRO A 4 47.45 -65.29 -26.84
N SER A 5 46.12 -65.44 -26.72
CA SER A 5 45.13 -64.56 -27.35
C SER A 5 45.05 -63.23 -26.61
N TYR A 6 45.23 -62.16 -27.32
CA TYR A 6 45.02 -60.78 -26.76
C TYR A 6 43.56 -60.45 -26.88
N LEU A 7 42.89 -60.26 -25.74
CA LEU A 7 41.57 -59.65 -25.61
C LEU A 7 41.68 -58.13 -25.72
N ALA A 8 41.19 -57.55 -26.78
CA ALA A 8 41.05 -56.12 -26.94
C ALA A 8 39.88 -55.61 -26.14
N ILE A 9 40.12 -54.84 -25.09
CA ILE A 9 39.10 -54.15 -24.32
C ILE A 9 38.78 -52.85 -25.02
N VAL A 10 37.59 -52.75 -25.62
CA VAL A 10 37.04 -51.53 -26.20
C VAL A 10 36.40 -50.70 -25.08
N THR A 11 37.07 -49.65 -24.64
CA THR A 11 36.53 -48.69 -23.70
C THR A 11 35.75 -47.62 -24.48
N THR A 12 34.41 -47.67 -24.39
CA THR A 12 33.53 -46.60 -24.88
C THR A 12 33.50 -45.44 -23.92
N PRO A 13 33.79 -44.19 -24.35
CA PRO A 13 33.62 -43.01 -23.48
C PRO A 13 32.13 -42.67 -23.38
N LEU A 14 31.58 -42.71 -22.17
CA LEU A 14 30.27 -42.16 -21.82
C LEU A 14 30.40 -40.64 -21.81
N ILE A 15 29.89 -39.96 -22.82
CA ILE A 15 29.72 -38.50 -22.84
C ILE A 15 28.48 -38.18 -21.98
N ALA A 16 28.72 -37.76 -20.72
CA ALA A 16 27.69 -37.20 -19.85
C ALA A 16 27.33 -35.80 -20.33
N LEU A 17 26.20 -35.63 -21.04
CA LEU A 17 25.58 -34.39 -21.33
C LEU A 17 25.00 -33.79 -20.02
N ALA A 18 25.76 -32.97 -19.33
CA ALA A 18 25.29 -32.16 -18.21
C ALA A 18 24.35 -31.08 -18.77
N GLY A 19 23.06 -31.39 -18.80
CA GLY A 19 22.00 -30.45 -19.09
C GLY A 19 21.92 -29.38 -17.99
N SER A 20 22.43 -28.18 -18.24
CA SER A 20 22.25 -27.03 -17.35
C SER A 20 20.77 -26.62 -17.37
N VAL A 21 20.00 -27.05 -16.37
CA VAL A 21 18.66 -26.54 -16.13
C VAL A 21 18.81 -25.13 -15.60
N PHE A 22 18.71 -24.13 -16.50
CA PHE A 22 18.54 -22.75 -16.08
C PHE A 22 17.14 -22.63 -15.46
N LEU A 23 17.07 -22.68 -14.13
CA LEU A 23 15.92 -22.23 -13.39
C LEU A 23 15.77 -20.72 -13.64
N ALA A 24 14.96 -20.35 -14.60
CA ALA A 24 14.53 -18.98 -14.78
C ALA A 24 13.73 -18.61 -13.53
N LEU A 25 14.37 -17.91 -12.58
CA LEU A 25 13.67 -17.28 -11.46
C LEU A 25 12.66 -16.30 -12.09
N PRO A 26 11.37 -16.38 -11.70
CA PRO A 26 10.42 -15.38 -12.16
C PRO A 26 10.94 -14.01 -11.73
N ALA A 27 11.21 -13.14 -12.69
CA ALA A 27 11.50 -11.75 -12.43
C ALA A 27 10.26 -11.17 -11.72
N GLN A 28 10.35 -10.96 -10.42
CA GLN A 28 9.31 -10.25 -9.69
C GLN A 28 9.26 -8.86 -10.29
N ALA A 29 8.21 -8.58 -11.03
CA ALA A 29 7.91 -7.23 -11.49
C ALA A 29 7.61 -6.40 -10.24
N ASN A 30 8.61 -5.66 -9.75
CA ASN A 30 8.44 -4.69 -8.69
C ASN A 30 7.50 -3.60 -9.22
N SER A 31 6.22 -3.68 -8.86
CA SER A 31 5.32 -2.56 -9.04
C SER A 31 5.79 -1.42 -8.16
N LEU A 32 6.27 -0.34 -8.77
CA LEU A 32 6.66 0.85 -8.04
C LEU A 32 5.40 1.64 -7.70
N VAL A 33 5.12 1.76 -6.41
CA VAL A 33 4.05 2.65 -5.92
C VAL A 33 4.65 3.95 -5.45
N ASN A 34 4.19 5.05 -6.01
CA ASN A 34 4.53 6.39 -5.59
C ASN A 34 3.30 7.07 -4.98
N VAL A 35 3.43 7.61 -3.76
CA VAL A 35 2.35 8.33 -3.09
C VAL A 35 2.74 9.81 -3.02
N THR A 36 1.92 10.64 -3.65
CA THR A 36 2.15 12.09 -3.76
C THR A 36 0.92 12.89 -3.37
N CYS A 37 1.11 14.18 -3.11
CA CYS A 37 0.01 15.13 -2.97
C CYS A 37 -0.11 15.93 -4.25
N GLU A 38 -1.27 15.86 -4.90
CA GLU A 38 -1.59 16.60 -6.10
C GLU A 38 -2.84 17.47 -5.89
N GLN A 39 -2.98 18.50 -6.72
CA GLN A 39 -4.18 19.33 -6.72
C GLN A 39 -5.16 18.82 -7.77
N LYS A 40 -6.29 18.25 -7.33
CA LYS A 40 -7.40 17.83 -8.20
C LYS A 40 -8.59 18.78 -8.02
N ALA A 41 -9.03 19.41 -9.10
CA ALA A 41 -10.16 20.38 -9.07
C ALA A 41 -10.05 21.39 -7.92
N SER A 42 -8.86 21.94 -7.68
CA SER A 42 -8.53 22.87 -6.58
C SER A 42 -8.53 22.26 -5.18
N VAL A 43 -8.71 20.95 -5.02
CA VAL A 43 -8.64 20.25 -3.75
C VAL A 43 -7.32 19.46 -3.66
N PRO A 44 -6.48 19.72 -2.61
CA PRO A 44 -5.29 18.92 -2.38
C PRO A 44 -5.67 17.47 -2.11
N THR A 45 -5.13 16.54 -2.89
CA THR A 45 -5.50 15.12 -2.85
C THR A 45 -4.24 14.26 -2.80
N VAL A 46 -4.20 13.34 -1.85
CA VAL A 46 -3.19 12.28 -1.80
C VAL A 46 -3.57 11.24 -2.84
N ILE A 47 -2.65 10.97 -3.75
CA ILE A 47 -2.80 9.96 -4.79
C ILE A 47 -1.72 8.90 -4.69
N ALA A 48 -2.06 7.69 -5.07
CA ALA A 48 -1.12 6.61 -5.34
C ALA A 48 -1.01 6.40 -6.84
N THR A 49 0.21 6.37 -7.34
CA THR A 49 0.53 6.00 -8.73
C THR A 49 1.22 4.65 -8.71
N LEU A 50 0.58 3.65 -9.29
CA LEU A 50 1.16 2.33 -9.50
C LEU A 50 1.75 2.29 -10.91
N SER A 51 3.04 2.12 -10.99
CA SER A 51 3.74 1.96 -12.26
C SER A 51 4.15 0.51 -12.43
N ASN A 52 3.60 -0.17 -13.43
CA ASN A 52 4.06 -1.47 -13.89
C ASN A 52 4.56 -1.30 -15.34
N GLN A 53 5.35 -2.25 -15.84
CA GLN A 53 6.09 -2.15 -17.12
C GLN A 53 5.32 -1.54 -18.32
N ASN A 54 3.98 -1.61 -18.33
CA ASN A 54 3.16 -1.10 -19.44
C ASN A 54 1.93 -0.28 -19.03
N VAL A 55 1.65 -0.13 -17.73
CA VAL A 55 0.43 0.55 -17.27
C VAL A 55 0.76 1.41 -16.05
N SER A 56 0.31 2.67 -16.07
CA SER A 56 0.32 3.54 -14.90
C SER A 56 -1.13 3.75 -14.45
N GLN A 57 -1.44 3.30 -13.26
CA GLN A 57 -2.76 3.50 -12.64
C GLN A 57 -2.64 4.55 -11.54
N VAL A 58 -3.53 5.54 -11.57
CA VAL A 58 -3.59 6.62 -10.57
C VAL A 58 -4.87 6.49 -9.78
N THR A 59 -4.75 6.37 -8.46
CA THR A 59 -5.89 6.23 -7.54
C THR A 59 -5.84 7.32 -6.47
N SER A 60 -6.96 7.98 -6.22
CA SER A 60 -7.09 8.99 -5.16
C SER A 60 -7.32 8.29 -3.82
N ILE A 61 -6.48 8.58 -2.80
CA ILE A 61 -6.60 8.01 -1.46
C ILE A 61 -7.43 8.92 -0.56
N LEU A 62 -7.00 10.17 -0.39
CA LEU A 62 -7.62 11.14 0.52
C LEU A 62 -7.66 12.53 -0.10
N SER A 63 -8.81 13.18 -0.06
CA SER A 63 -9.02 14.57 -0.49
C SER A 63 -9.17 15.49 0.71
N PHE A 64 -8.36 16.56 0.78
CA PHE A 64 -8.37 17.54 1.86
C PHE A 64 -9.38 18.65 1.56
N LEU A 65 -10.63 18.37 1.91
CA LEU A 65 -11.78 19.18 1.55
C LEU A 65 -11.79 20.56 2.26
N PRO A 66 -12.22 21.64 1.58
CA PRO A 66 -12.21 22.99 2.13
C PRO A 66 -13.15 23.17 3.34
N GLN A 67 -14.15 22.30 3.49
CA GLN A 67 -15.03 22.30 4.67
C GLN A 67 -14.33 21.87 5.96
N TYR A 68 -13.18 21.17 5.87
CA TYR A 68 -12.42 20.69 7.02
C TYR A 68 -11.10 21.40 7.21
N PHE A 69 -10.52 21.96 6.14
CA PHE A 69 -9.20 22.58 6.15
C PHE A 69 -9.19 23.91 5.44
N GLU A 70 -8.52 24.89 6.02
CA GLU A 70 -8.14 26.10 5.29
C GLU A 70 -7.15 25.74 4.17
N THR A 71 -7.19 26.48 3.05
CA THR A 71 -6.43 26.15 1.84
C THR A 71 -4.94 25.91 2.10
N SER A 72 -4.30 26.76 2.92
CA SER A 72 -2.88 26.64 3.25
C SER A 72 -2.59 25.40 4.08
N GLN A 73 -3.46 25.09 5.03
CA GLN A 73 -3.38 23.89 5.88
C GLN A 73 -3.67 22.61 5.09
N ALA A 74 -4.67 22.64 4.21
CA ALA A 74 -5.04 21.50 3.36
C ALA A 74 -3.83 20.97 2.57
N PHE A 75 -3.10 21.86 1.91
CA PHE A 75 -1.94 21.48 1.10
C PHE A 75 -0.78 20.95 1.96
N LYS A 76 -0.51 21.59 3.10
CA LYS A 76 0.51 21.14 4.05
C LYS A 76 0.18 19.74 4.60
N GLN A 77 -1.06 19.50 5.03
CA GLN A 77 -1.50 18.22 5.55
C GLN A 77 -1.49 17.14 4.46
N CYS A 78 -1.92 17.46 3.25
CA CYS A 78 -1.86 16.56 2.11
C CYS A 78 -0.42 16.09 1.86
N LYS A 79 0.56 16.99 1.77
CA LYS A 79 1.98 16.64 1.59
C LYS A 79 2.50 15.77 2.73
N ASN A 80 2.22 16.16 3.97
CA ASN A 80 2.68 15.40 5.13
C ASN A 80 2.09 13.98 5.13
N THR A 81 0.80 13.86 4.82
CA THR A 81 0.11 12.58 4.73
C THR A 81 0.68 11.71 3.60
N ALA A 82 0.89 12.30 2.42
CA ALA A 82 1.49 11.59 1.29
C ALA A 82 2.88 11.04 1.62
N ASN A 83 3.74 11.85 2.24
CA ASN A 83 5.08 11.44 2.65
C ASN A 83 5.05 10.28 3.67
N LYS A 84 4.16 10.36 4.66
CA LYS A 84 3.98 9.28 5.64
C LYS A 84 3.51 8.00 4.97
N LEU A 85 2.47 8.05 4.14
CA LEU A 85 1.94 6.88 3.44
C LEU A 85 2.97 6.28 2.48
N HIS A 86 3.76 7.09 1.80
CA HIS A 86 4.87 6.63 0.95
C HIS A 86 5.93 5.87 1.78
N THR A 87 6.30 6.42 2.94
CA THR A 87 7.25 5.77 3.86
C THR A 87 6.71 4.43 4.38
N PHE A 88 5.44 4.38 4.77
CA PHE A 88 4.81 3.16 5.26
C PHE A 88 4.71 2.09 4.20
N TYR A 89 4.38 2.49 2.97
CA TYR A 89 4.40 1.59 1.84
C TYR A 89 5.78 0.95 1.65
N ASN A 90 6.83 1.75 1.60
CA ASN A 90 8.20 1.26 1.41
C ASN A 90 8.68 0.35 2.55
N GLN A 91 8.08 0.48 3.74
CA GLN A 91 8.40 -0.33 4.92
C GLN A 91 7.47 -1.54 5.10
N ASN A 92 6.47 -1.73 4.24
CA ASN A 92 5.41 -2.75 4.38
C ASN A 92 4.73 -2.74 5.77
N ARG A 93 4.58 -1.55 6.39
CA ARG A 93 4.13 -1.44 7.79
C ARG A 93 2.66 -1.18 7.96
N MET A 94 1.99 -0.58 6.97
CA MET A 94 0.64 -0.07 7.14
C MET A 94 -0.28 -0.56 6.03
N ASN A 95 -1.40 -1.16 6.43
CA ASN A 95 -2.36 -1.76 5.50
C ASN A 95 -3.70 -1.06 5.49
N TYR A 96 -4.03 -0.28 6.53
CA TYR A 96 -5.35 0.34 6.69
C TYR A 96 -5.25 1.81 7.07
N LEU A 97 -6.19 2.60 6.57
CA LEU A 97 -6.57 3.86 7.19
C LEU A 97 -7.63 3.59 8.25
N ALA A 98 -7.50 4.25 9.38
CA ALA A 98 -8.48 4.20 10.46
C ALA A 98 -8.83 5.61 10.92
N SER A 99 -10.05 5.76 11.41
CA SER A 99 -10.50 6.97 12.10
C SER A 99 -10.72 6.68 13.57
N ASP A 100 -10.43 7.64 14.42
CA ASP A 100 -10.57 7.51 15.88
C ASP A 100 -10.75 8.87 16.54
N THR A 101 -10.95 8.86 17.87
CA THR A 101 -10.95 10.06 18.70
C THR A 101 -9.80 9.97 19.69
N ILE A 102 -8.88 10.93 19.66
CA ILE A 102 -7.80 11.06 20.63
C ILE A 102 -7.96 12.40 21.37
N LYS A 103 -8.08 12.35 22.69
CA LYS A 103 -8.26 13.54 23.55
C LYS A 103 -9.42 14.45 23.07
N GLY A 104 -10.53 13.83 22.66
CA GLY A 104 -11.71 14.54 22.18
C GLY A 104 -11.63 15.10 20.75
N LYS A 105 -10.52 14.85 20.03
CA LYS A 105 -10.34 15.33 18.64
C LYS A 105 -10.45 14.17 17.67
N PRO A 106 -11.16 14.33 16.55
CA PRO A 106 -11.17 13.36 15.48
C PRO A 106 -9.78 13.30 14.83
N VAL A 107 -9.30 12.07 14.64
CA VAL A 107 -8.01 11.77 14.02
C VAL A 107 -8.18 10.75 12.91
N VAL A 108 -7.30 10.84 11.91
CA VAL A 108 -7.11 9.80 10.90
C VAL A 108 -5.68 9.29 11.06
N CYS A 109 -5.53 7.98 11.08
CA CYS A 109 -4.24 7.31 11.23
C CYS A 109 -4.07 6.17 10.24
N ALA A 110 -2.83 5.77 10.03
CA ALA A 110 -2.47 4.54 9.36
C ALA A 110 -2.19 3.47 10.41
N VAL A 111 -2.71 2.25 10.20
CA VAL A 111 -2.56 1.11 11.10
C VAL A 111 -2.20 -0.16 10.34
N GLU A 112 -1.47 -1.06 11.00
CA GLU A 112 -1.01 -2.31 10.40
C GLU A 112 -2.17 -3.29 10.14
N ARG A 113 -3.14 -3.36 11.06
CA ARG A 113 -4.27 -4.29 10.99
C ARG A 113 -5.57 -3.69 11.50
N ARG A 114 -6.69 -4.26 11.06
CA ARG A 114 -8.02 -3.89 11.59
C ARG A 114 -8.08 -4.17 13.09
N GLY A 115 -8.82 -3.31 13.80
CA GLY A 115 -9.00 -3.41 15.25
C GLY A 115 -8.01 -2.57 16.07
N LEU A 116 -6.90 -2.11 15.49
CA LEU A 116 -6.00 -1.18 16.17
C LEU A 116 -6.62 0.21 16.24
N SER A 117 -6.41 0.89 17.36
CA SER A 117 -6.76 2.30 17.55
C SER A 117 -5.63 3.22 17.12
N CYS A 118 -5.94 4.50 16.88
CA CYS A 118 -4.94 5.50 16.48
C CYS A 118 -3.94 5.87 17.59
N ASP A 119 -4.17 5.48 18.83
CA ASP A 119 -3.25 5.61 19.95
C ASP A 119 -2.42 4.33 20.24
N SER A 120 -2.58 3.29 19.40
CA SER A 120 -1.82 2.06 19.51
C SER A 120 -0.34 2.28 19.14
N TYR A 121 0.56 1.49 19.71
CA TYR A 121 2.00 1.53 19.41
C TYR A 121 2.32 1.36 17.90
N ASN A 122 1.53 0.53 17.20
CA ASN A 122 1.68 0.28 15.76
C ASN A 122 0.69 1.13 14.93
N SER A 123 0.52 2.38 15.29
CA SER A 123 -0.29 3.35 14.55
C SER A 123 0.49 4.63 14.34
N ASP A 124 0.21 5.30 13.22
CA ASP A 124 0.76 6.62 12.92
C ASP A 124 -0.36 7.59 12.60
N VAL A 125 -0.52 8.62 13.42
CA VAL A 125 -1.49 9.69 13.17
C VAL A 125 -1.05 10.47 11.95
N LEU A 126 -1.91 10.49 10.94
CA LEU A 126 -1.72 11.26 9.71
C LEU A 126 -2.07 12.72 9.92
N PHE A 127 -3.25 12.97 10.50
CA PHE A 127 -3.72 14.30 10.88
C PHE A 127 -4.83 14.23 11.91
N SER A 128 -5.13 15.39 12.51
CA SER A 128 -6.25 15.60 13.43
C SER A 128 -6.97 16.89 13.09
N LEU A 129 -8.25 16.97 13.49
CA LEU A 129 -9.06 18.19 13.38
C LEU A 129 -9.44 18.72 14.76
N ASN A 130 -9.74 20.03 14.79
CA ASN A 130 -10.27 20.68 16.01
C ASN A 130 -11.79 20.90 15.92
N GLN A 131 -12.46 20.32 14.92
CA GLN A 131 -13.89 20.46 14.68
C GLN A 131 -14.65 19.29 15.31
N PRO A 132 -15.87 19.50 15.82
CA PRO A 132 -16.71 18.46 16.41
C PRO A 132 -17.41 17.64 15.29
N ILE A 133 -16.64 16.81 14.61
CA ILE A 133 -17.13 15.90 13.58
C ILE A 133 -16.89 14.45 14.02
N SER A 134 -17.79 13.55 13.59
CA SER A 134 -17.57 12.11 13.77
C SER A 134 -16.30 11.66 13.01
N PRO A 135 -15.35 10.96 13.67
CA PRO A 135 -14.14 10.49 12.99
C PRO A 135 -14.43 9.61 11.77
N GLY A 136 -15.45 8.74 11.85
CA GLY A 136 -15.86 7.88 10.75
C GLY A 136 -16.40 8.67 9.56
N GLU A 137 -17.22 9.68 9.82
CA GLU A 137 -17.74 10.60 8.80
C GLU A 137 -16.61 11.40 8.15
N LEU A 138 -15.68 11.93 8.95
CA LEU A 138 -14.50 12.64 8.45
C LEU A 138 -13.72 11.78 7.45
N LEU A 139 -13.33 10.58 7.87
CA LEU A 139 -12.55 9.70 7.00
C LEU A 139 -13.33 9.34 5.74
N TYR A 140 -14.61 8.94 5.88
CA TYR A 140 -15.45 8.57 4.74
C TYR A 140 -15.58 9.69 3.70
N ASN A 141 -15.80 10.93 4.14
CA ASN A 141 -15.96 12.07 3.24
C ASN A 141 -14.66 12.41 2.51
N MET A 142 -13.49 12.15 3.14
CA MET A 142 -12.17 12.42 2.55
C MET A 142 -11.68 11.30 1.64
N LEU A 143 -12.20 10.06 1.77
CA LEU A 143 -11.77 8.93 0.95
C LEU A 143 -12.02 9.16 -0.54
N GLY A 144 -11.10 8.69 -1.38
CA GLY A 144 -11.34 8.52 -2.81
C GLY A 144 -12.44 7.49 -3.07
N GLU A 145 -13.11 7.60 -4.21
CA GLU A 145 -14.28 6.76 -4.54
C GLU A 145 -13.97 5.26 -4.50
N ASP A 146 -12.77 4.86 -4.93
CA ASP A 146 -12.33 3.46 -4.95
C ASP A 146 -12.25 2.84 -3.54
N PHE A 147 -12.22 3.67 -2.50
CA PHE A 147 -12.09 3.27 -1.09
C PHE A 147 -13.38 3.44 -0.29
N LYS A 148 -14.38 4.06 -0.86
CA LYS A 148 -15.67 4.23 -0.20
C LYS A 148 -16.44 2.92 -0.23
N GLY A 149 -16.77 2.40 0.96
CA GLY A 149 -17.72 1.30 1.07
C GLY A 149 -19.11 1.71 0.60
N SER A 150 -19.93 0.72 0.24
CA SER A 150 -21.31 0.91 -0.24
C SER A 150 -22.25 1.57 0.78
N LYS A 151 -21.87 1.65 2.04
CA LYS A 151 -22.68 2.25 3.12
C LYS A 151 -21.94 3.41 3.76
N VAL A 152 -22.58 4.58 3.76
CA VAL A 152 -22.13 5.75 4.52
C VAL A 152 -22.16 5.39 6.01
N PRO A 153 -21.06 5.63 6.77
CA PRO A 153 -21.07 5.43 8.21
C PRO A 153 -22.12 6.30 8.87
N SER A 154 -23.03 5.72 9.66
CA SER A 154 -23.98 6.54 10.42
C SER A 154 -23.26 7.14 11.63
N SER A 155 -23.39 8.44 11.83
CA SER A 155 -22.78 9.18 12.95
C SER A 155 -23.16 8.68 14.34
N ARG A 156 -24.26 7.91 14.44
CA ARG A 156 -24.77 7.38 15.72
C ARG A 156 -24.16 6.06 16.14
N THR A 157 -23.56 5.30 15.23
CA THR A 157 -23.17 3.91 15.50
C THR A 157 -21.70 3.59 15.30
N VAL A 158 -20.94 4.40 14.57
CA VAL A 158 -19.55 4.06 14.19
C VAL A 158 -18.62 5.23 14.45
N SER A 159 -17.96 5.19 15.60
CA SER A 159 -16.89 6.15 15.92
C SER A 159 -15.60 5.84 15.15
N ARG A 160 -15.43 4.61 14.66
CA ARG A 160 -14.20 4.14 14.02
C ARG A 160 -14.52 3.34 12.75
N ILE A 161 -13.91 3.73 11.63
CA ILE A 161 -13.95 2.97 10.38
C ILE A 161 -12.54 2.58 9.96
N TYR A 162 -12.44 1.53 9.14
CA TYR A 162 -11.18 1.05 8.57
C TYR A 162 -11.32 0.94 7.06
N THR A 163 -10.37 1.52 6.35
CA THR A 163 -10.27 1.42 4.89
C THR A 163 -9.03 0.63 4.53
N ASP A 164 -9.22 -0.42 3.76
CA ASP A 164 -8.12 -1.28 3.30
C ASP A 164 -7.36 -0.60 2.16
N LEU A 165 -6.06 -0.40 2.35
CA LEU A 165 -5.17 0.17 1.33
C LEU A 165 -4.39 -0.90 0.56
N ARG A 166 -4.41 -2.17 0.99
CA ARG A 166 -3.67 -3.26 0.37
C ARG A 166 -3.98 -3.45 -1.13
N PRO A 167 -5.24 -3.26 -1.61
CA PRO A 167 -5.52 -3.36 -3.04
C PRO A 167 -4.66 -2.45 -3.92
N LEU A 168 -4.08 -1.37 -3.34
CA LEU A 168 -3.22 -0.46 -4.07
C LEU A 168 -1.83 -1.02 -4.38
N TRP A 169 -1.29 -1.86 -3.49
CA TRP A 169 0.11 -2.26 -3.57
C TRP A 169 0.37 -3.75 -3.26
N TRP A 170 -0.66 -4.52 -3.00
CA TRP A 170 -0.49 -5.95 -2.81
C TRP A 170 -0.62 -6.67 -4.15
N PRO A 171 0.45 -7.31 -4.66
CA PRO A 171 0.31 -8.19 -5.80
C PRO A 171 -0.53 -9.41 -5.39
N PHE A 172 -1.62 -9.64 -6.08
CA PHE A 172 -2.40 -10.87 -5.97
C PHE A 172 -1.64 -12.02 -6.61
#